data_9e55998ccfbaabee6506dcd00938dbee
#
_entry.id   9e55998ccfbaabee6506dcd00938dbee
#
_cell.length_a   1.000
_cell.length_b   1.000
_cell.length_c   1.000
_cell.angle_alpha   90.00
_cell.angle_beta   90.00
_cell.angle_gamma   90.00
#
_symmetry.space_group_name_H-M   'P 1'
#
loop_
_entity.id
_entity.type
_entity.pdbx_description
1 polymer ?
#
loop_
_entity_poly.entity_id
_entity_poly.type
_entity_poly.pdbx_seq_one_letter_code
_entity_poly.pdbx_strand_id
1 'polypeptide(L)'
;MKSIFLVFTLSCFFSVSVKAQKVFSVNYQNQADVKVYVVKYENQADLKVFKVKYPNQAGQNDGKWFFTDYQNEANKALFFVDYENQADLKIFFVSYENQAGWKNNSKRHLMY
;
A
#
# COMPACT_ATOMS: atom_id res chain seq x y z
N MET A 1 24.30 26.90 38.49
CA MET A 1 24.00 26.67 37.87
C MET A 1 23.48 26.15 37.27
N LYS A 2 23.35 25.92 37.13
CA LYS A 2 23.01 25.46 36.35
C LYS A 2 22.29 25.03 35.72
N SER A 3 22.12 24.90 35.35
CA SER A 3 21.50 24.56 34.53
C SER A 3 20.98 24.01 33.98
N ILE A 4 20.85 23.62 33.74
CA ILE A 4 20.37 23.07 33.05
C ILE A 4 19.68 22.70 32.48
N PHE A 5 19.49 22.43 32.19
CA PHE A 5 18.82 22.04 31.44
C PHE A 5 18.22 21.55 30.77
N LEU A 6 18.01 21.38 30.64
CA LEU A 6 17.43 20.98 29.91
C LEU A 6 17.02 20.56 29.12
N VAL A 7 17.10 20.25 28.87
CA VAL A 7 16.89 19.77 27.97
C VAL A 7 16.09 19.27 27.57
N PHE A 8 15.66 19.09 27.30
CA PHE A 8 14.87 18.62 26.76
C PHE A 8 14.50 18.21 26.02
N THR A 9 14.58 17.83 25.93
CA THR A 9 14.40 17.11 25.30
C THR A 9 13.46 16.97 24.67
N LEU A 10 13.35 17.13 23.98
CA LEU A 10 12.55 17.13 23.12
C LEU A 10 12.32 16.06 22.41
N SER A 11 11.95 15.35 22.80
CA SER A 11 11.59 14.19 22.19
C SER A 11 10.48 14.44 21.33
N CYS A 12 10.80 14.75 20.20
CA CYS A 12 9.86 14.68 19.20
C CYS A 12 9.59 13.31 18.89
N PHE A 13 8.55 12.83 19.40
CA PHE A 13 8.11 11.61 18.91
C PHE A 13 7.34 11.84 17.69
N PHE A 14 7.95 11.61 16.61
CA PHE A 14 7.17 11.34 15.48
C PHE A 14 6.74 9.94 15.57
N SER A 15 5.62 9.74 16.11
CA SER A 15 5.00 8.52 15.81
C SER A 15 4.62 8.59 14.36
N VAL A 16 5.43 8.06 13.56
CA VAL A 16 5.06 7.71 12.23
C VAL A 16 4.06 6.60 12.41
N SER A 17 2.81 6.91 12.34
CA SER A 17 1.84 5.84 12.32
C SER A 17 1.97 5.17 10.98
N VAL A 18 2.60 4.06 11.00
CA VAL A 18 2.68 3.23 9.84
C VAL A 18 1.35 2.54 9.71
N LYS A 19 0.65 2.85 8.64
CA LYS A 19 -0.67 2.30 8.44
C LYS A 19 -0.60 1.01 7.66
N ALA A 20 -1.34 0.03 8.13
CA ALA A 20 -1.53 -1.20 7.39
C ALA A 20 -2.22 -0.90 6.06
N GLN A 21 -1.86 -1.61 5.02
CA GLN A 21 -2.38 -1.40 3.67
C GLN A 21 -3.76 -2.02 3.53
N LYS A 22 -4.78 -1.25 3.85
CA LYS A 22 -6.16 -1.63 3.63
C LYS A 22 -6.64 -0.95 2.36
N VAL A 23 -7.09 -1.73 1.39
CA VAL A 23 -7.47 -1.21 0.08
C VAL A 23 -8.96 -1.47 -0.17
N PHE A 24 -9.57 -0.57 -0.90
CA PHE A 24 -10.97 -0.70 -1.29
C PHE A 24 -11.08 -0.53 -2.79
N SER A 25 -11.77 -1.46 -3.44
CA SER A 25 -11.97 -1.43 -4.88
C SER A 25 -13.19 -0.58 -5.21
N VAL A 26 -12.98 0.54 -5.90
CA VAL A 26 -14.07 1.43 -6.30
C VAL A 26 -14.59 1.04 -7.67
N ASN A 27 -15.83 1.44 -7.96
CA ASN A 27 -16.50 1.09 -9.22
C ASN A 27 -16.23 2.08 -10.34
N TYR A 28 -15.75 3.28 -10.01
CA TYR A 28 -15.54 4.34 -10.99
C TYR A 28 -14.14 4.89 -10.89
N GLN A 29 -13.54 5.13 -12.04
CA GLN A 29 -12.15 5.57 -12.13
C GLN A 29 -11.89 6.88 -11.38
N ASN A 30 -12.84 7.82 -11.43
CA ASN A 30 -12.68 9.12 -10.80
C ASN A 30 -12.70 9.08 -9.27
N GLN A 31 -13.01 7.94 -8.69
CA GLN A 31 -13.03 7.75 -7.24
C GLN A 31 -11.75 7.12 -6.72
N ALA A 32 -10.85 6.73 -7.61
CA ALA A 32 -9.67 5.96 -7.23
C ALA A 32 -8.47 6.85 -6.91
N ASP A 33 -7.69 6.42 -5.94
CA ASP A 33 -6.37 7.00 -5.69
C ASP A 33 -5.34 6.45 -6.67
N VAL A 34 -5.49 5.18 -7.04
CA VAL A 34 -4.54 4.48 -7.91
C VAL A 34 -5.32 3.59 -8.87
N LYS A 35 -4.95 3.66 -10.14
CA LYS A 35 -5.50 2.75 -11.16
C LYS A 35 -4.56 1.57 -11.29
N VAL A 36 -5.10 0.36 -11.19
CA VAL A 36 -4.32 -0.86 -11.06
C VAL A 36 -4.66 -1.84 -12.18
N TYR A 37 -3.64 -2.42 -12.79
CA TYR A 37 -3.80 -3.49 -13.76
C TYR A 37 -3.16 -4.77 -13.24
N VAL A 38 -3.90 -5.88 -13.30
CA VAL A 38 -3.38 -7.18 -12.87
C VAL A 38 -2.71 -7.85 -14.07
N VAL A 39 -1.40 -8.01 -14.01
CA VAL A 39 -0.64 -8.62 -15.10
C VAL A 39 -0.71 -10.14 -15.02
N LYS A 40 -0.47 -10.80 -16.17
CA LYS A 40 -0.53 -12.25 -16.26
C LYS A 40 0.74 -12.92 -15.75
N TYR A 41 1.87 -12.24 -15.85
CA TYR A 41 3.16 -12.81 -15.51
C TYR A 41 3.88 -11.97 -14.48
N GLU A 42 4.51 -12.64 -13.54
CA GLU A 42 5.16 -11.99 -12.41
C GLU A 42 6.20 -10.96 -12.83
N ASN A 43 6.96 -11.26 -13.89
CA ASN A 43 8.03 -10.37 -14.34
C ASN A 43 7.54 -9.06 -14.93
N GLN A 44 6.23 -8.91 -15.15
CA GLN A 44 5.65 -7.70 -15.69
C GLN A 44 5.13 -6.77 -14.59
N ALA A 45 5.13 -7.22 -13.34
CA ALA A 45 4.53 -6.46 -12.25
C ALA A 45 5.47 -5.41 -11.67
N ASP A 46 4.90 -4.30 -11.23
CA ASP A 46 5.60 -3.33 -10.40
C ASP A 46 5.62 -3.79 -8.95
N LEU A 47 4.56 -4.46 -8.53
CA LEU A 47 4.37 -4.92 -7.15
C LEU A 47 3.75 -6.30 -7.16
N LYS A 48 4.32 -7.20 -6.38
CA LYS A 48 3.74 -8.52 -6.14
C LYS A 48 2.90 -8.42 -4.88
N VAL A 49 1.63 -8.79 -4.99
CA VAL A 49 0.63 -8.58 -3.95
C VAL A 49 0.18 -9.91 -3.38
N PHE A 50 0.19 -10.03 -2.06
CA PHE A 50 -0.41 -11.14 -1.35
C PHE A 50 -1.65 -10.63 -0.62
N LYS A 51 -2.80 -11.25 -0.88
CA LYS A 51 -4.04 -10.89 -0.21
C LYS A 51 -4.07 -11.53 1.17
N VAL A 52 -4.10 -10.71 2.21
CA VAL A 52 -4.21 -11.23 3.57
C VAL A 52 -5.68 -11.36 3.95
N LYS A 53 -5.96 -12.25 4.91
CA LYS A 53 -7.33 -12.53 5.31
C LYS A 53 -7.87 -11.56 6.35
N TYR A 54 -7.00 -11.01 7.17
CA TYR A 54 -7.42 -10.15 8.29
C TYR A 54 -6.68 -8.84 8.27
N PRO A 55 -7.32 -7.74 8.73
CA PRO A 55 -6.71 -6.41 8.65
C PRO A 55 -5.36 -6.31 9.37
N ASN A 56 -5.19 -7.05 10.47
CA ASN A 56 -3.95 -6.99 11.23
C ASN A 56 -2.78 -7.69 10.55
N GLN A 57 -3.04 -8.38 9.44
CA GLN A 57 -2.00 -9.04 8.66
C GLN A 57 -1.48 -8.15 7.53
N ALA A 58 -2.16 -7.04 7.26
CA ALA A 58 -1.76 -6.14 6.20
C ALA A 58 -0.42 -5.51 6.53
N GLY A 59 0.42 -5.35 5.49
CA GLY A 59 1.75 -4.82 5.66
C GLY A 59 1.82 -3.31 5.48
N GLN A 60 3.04 -2.79 5.56
CA GLN A 60 3.31 -1.38 5.51
C GLN A 60 3.88 -1.01 4.14
N ASN A 61 3.06 -1.06 3.12
CA ASN A 61 3.50 -0.81 1.75
C ASN A 61 4.55 -1.84 1.28
N ASP A 62 4.31 -3.09 1.58
CA ASP A 62 5.18 -4.20 1.22
C ASP A 62 4.49 -5.27 0.40
N GLY A 63 3.30 -4.95 -0.13
CA GLY A 63 2.56 -5.88 -0.98
C GLY A 63 1.57 -6.76 -0.26
N LYS A 64 1.49 -6.68 1.06
CA LYS A 64 0.49 -7.44 1.81
C LYS A 64 -0.74 -6.57 2.00
N TRP A 65 -1.77 -6.84 1.22
CA TRP A 65 -2.96 -6.01 1.15
C TRP A 65 -4.14 -6.70 1.79
N PHE A 66 -4.89 -5.94 2.58
CA PHE A 66 -6.21 -6.37 3.06
C PHE A 66 -7.27 -5.64 2.25
N PHE A 67 -8.14 -6.39 1.58
CA PHE A 67 -9.24 -5.81 0.83
C PHE A 67 -10.42 -5.62 1.78
N THR A 68 -10.71 -4.38 2.12
CA THR A 68 -11.84 -4.08 3.01
C THR A 68 -13.10 -3.88 2.21
N ASP A 69 -14.24 -4.19 2.84
CA ASP A 69 -15.54 -3.95 2.23
C ASP A 69 -16.05 -2.53 2.48
N TYR A 70 -15.31 -1.74 3.27
CA TYR A 70 -15.76 -0.41 3.67
C TYR A 70 -14.75 0.64 3.25
N GLN A 71 -15.21 1.55 2.39
CA GLN A 71 -14.32 2.58 1.83
C GLN A 71 -13.69 3.46 2.91
N ASN A 72 -14.45 3.77 3.96
CA ASN A 72 -13.96 4.64 5.03
C ASN A 72 -12.87 4.01 5.88
N GLU A 73 -12.64 2.70 5.75
CA GLU A 73 -11.56 2.01 6.46
C GLU A 73 -10.31 1.85 5.60
N ALA A 74 -10.39 2.20 4.33
CA ALA A 74 -9.29 1.97 3.40
C ALA A 74 -8.26 3.09 3.46
N ASN A 75 -7.00 2.71 3.27
CA ASN A 75 -5.91 3.68 3.10
C ASN A 75 -5.84 4.14 1.66
N LYS A 76 -6.22 3.28 0.72
CA LYS A 76 -6.19 3.56 -0.70
C LYS A 76 -7.43 3.01 -1.38
N ALA A 77 -8.00 3.83 -2.26
CA ALA A 77 -9.07 3.40 -3.14
C ALA A 77 -8.46 3.02 -4.48
N LEU A 78 -8.76 1.83 -4.95
CA LEU A 78 -8.18 1.30 -6.18
C LEU A 78 -9.26 1.10 -7.23
N PHE A 79 -8.93 1.42 -8.47
CA PHE A 79 -9.77 1.07 -9.60
C PHE A 79 -9.00 0.12 -10.50
N PHE A 80 -9.56 -1.08 -10.71
CA PHE A 80 -8.94 -2.09 -11.55
C PHE A 80 -9.31 -1.81 -12.99
N VAL A 81 -8.30 -1.48 -13.81
CA VAL A 81 -8.51 -1.16 -15.21
C VAL A 81 -8.41 -2.43 -16.06
N ASP A 82 -9.03 -2.38 -17.24
CA ASP A 82 -9.06 -3.52 -18.15
C ASP A 82 -7.85 -3.58 -19.07
N TYR A 83 -7.15 -2.47 -19.23
CA TYR A 83 -6.02 -2.37 -20.14
C TYR A 83 -4.80 -1.83 -19.46
N GLU A 84 -3.66 -2.43 -19.76
CA GLU A 84 -2.39 -2.10 -19.11
C GLU A 84 -2.02 -0.64 -19.25
N ASN A 85 -2.26 -0.04 -20.41
CA ASN A 85 -1.87 1.35 -20.66
C ASN A 85 -2.68 2.38 -19.87
N GLN A 86 -3.73 1.94 -19.18
CA GLN A 86 -4.55 2.82 -18.36
C GLN A 86 -4.12 2.80 -16.89
N ALA A 87 -3.19 1.92 -16.53
CA ALA A 87 -2.83 1.70 -15.13
C ALA A 87 -1.73 2.64 -14.66
N ASP A 88 -1.82 3.05 -13.40
CA ASP A 88 -0.73 3.71 -12.71
C ASP A 88 0.23 2.67 -12.13
N LEU A 89 -0.31 1.51 -11.76
CA LEU A 89 0.42 0.46 -11.07
C LEU A 89 0.05 -0.90 -11.64
N LYS A 90 1.06 -1.72 -11.94
CA LYS A 90 0.84 -3.09 -12.42
C LYS A 90 1.16 -4.05 -11.29
N ILE A 91 0.23 -4.94 -10.99
CA ILE A 91 0.40 -5.88 -9.88
C ILE A 91 0.26 -7.32 -10.36
N PHE A 92 0.85 -8.23 -9.61
CA PHE A 92 0.70 -9.66 -9.79
C PHE A 92 0.36 -10.28 -8.43
N PHE A 93 -0.73 -11.04 -8.36
CA PHE A 93 -1.12 -11.69 -7.12
C PHE A 93 -0.29 -12.95 -6.90
N VAL A 94 0.36 -13.04 -5.74
CA VAL A 94 1.17 -14.22 -5.40
C VAL A 94 0.41 -15.08 -4.40
N SER A 95 0.80 -16.36 -4.35
CA SER A 95 0.11 -17.36 -3.51
C SER A 95 0.65 -17.44 -2.09
N TYR A 96 1.84 -16.93 -1.85
CA TYR A 96 2.50 -17.02 -0.56
C TYR A 96 2.98 -15.68 -0.08
N GLU A 97 2.85 -15.46 1.22
CA GLU A 97 3.15 -14.17 1.84
C GLU A 97 4.58 -13.72 1.59
N ASN A 98 5.53 -14.66 1.63
CA ASN A 98 6.95 -14.33 1.46
C ASN A 98 7.33 -13.95 0.02
N GLN A 99 6.39 -14.07 -0.91
CA GLN A 99 6.62 -13.70 -2.29
C GLN A 99 6.19 -12.26 -2.58
N ALA A 100 5.49 -11.62 -1.64
CA ALA A 100 5.00 -10.25 -1.82
C ALA A 100 6.16 -9.26 -1.77
N GLY A 101 6.04 -8.17 -2.52
CA GLY A 101 7.03 -7.11 -2.45
C GLY A 101 7.14 -6.31 -3.73
N TRP A 102 7.80 -5.18 -3.61
CA TRP A 102 8.01 -4.26 -4.72
C TRP A 102 9.10 -4.77 -5.66
N LYS A 103 8.82 -4.72 -6.94
CA LYS A 103 9.81 -4.96 -7.98
C LYS A 103 10.29 -3.64 -8.57
N ASN A 104 9.38 -2.67 -8.70
CA ASN A 104 9.72 -1.36 -9.24
C ASN A 104 9.56 -0.32 -8.14
N ASN A 105 10.66 0.01 -7.48
CA ASN A 105 10.64 0.91 -6.35
C ASN A 105 10.25 2.34 -6.71
N SER A 106 10.34 2.71 -7.98
CA SER A 106 9.95 4.05 -8.41
C SER A 106 8.45 4.28 -8.29
N LYS A 107 7.67 3.22 -8.14
CA LYS A 107 6.21 3.29 -7.99
C LYS A 107 5.73 3.21 -6.56
N ARG A 108 6.63 3.04 -5.59
CA ARG A 108 6.24 2.85 -4.19
C ARG A 108 5.41 4.01 -3.64
N HIS A 109 5.69 5.22 -4.11
CA HIS A 109 5.00 6.42 -3.62
C HIS A 109 3.50 6.39 -3.91
N LEU A 110 3.07 5.60 -4.88
CA LEU A 110 1.64 5.52 -5.22
C LEU A 110 0.82 4.89 -4.10
N MET A 111 1.46 4.09 -3.26
CA MET A 111 0.76 3.35 -2.20
C MET A 111 1.06 3.88 -0.80
N TYR A 112 1.65 5.02 -0.68
CA TYR A 112 1.84 5.66 0.63
C TYR A 112 0.58 6.40 1.07
#